data_07f8b898951359c1ffec3614bd9db8fe
#
_entry.id   07f8b898951359c1ffec3614bd9db8fe
#
_cell.length_a   1.000
_cell.length_b   1.000
_cell.length_c   1.000
_cell.angle_alpha   90.00
_cell.angle_beta   90.00
_cell.angle_gamma   90.00
#
_symmetry.space_group_name_H-M   'P 1'
#
loop_
_entity.id
_entity.type
_entity.pdbx_description
1 polymer ?
#
loop_
_entity_poly.entity_id
_entity_poly.type
_entity_poly.pdbx_seq_one_letter_code
_entity_poly.pdbx_strand_id
1 'polypeptide(L)'
;RVTCVGTLTRLVRASGAPIIAVVPATLADIKEGSFVGSAARPQEDCTQLALEVHIFPEEMRGTGEGHRPYAPVPQATMTNGATSGAPVSGVRGSTITVLYKDGEKKIVVPPDAPIVRFIRGDQTDLKVGAHFTSSAAVPKTDGSYEASRINVGRDGLVPQ
;
A
#
# COMPACT_ATOMS: atom_id res chain seq x y z
N ARG A 1 -2.43 2.78 -8.82
CA ARG A 1 -1.52 3.16 -9.91
C ARG A 1 -2.36 3.41 -11.16
N VAL A 2 -2.58 4.67 -11.50
CA VAL A 2 -3.04 4.99 -12.85
C VAL A 2 -1.81 4.80 -13.73
N THR A 3 -1.63 3.60 -14.29
CA THR A 3 -0.67 3.40 -15.37
C THR A 3 -1.35 3.93 -16.61
N CYS A 4 -1.32 5.25 -16.80
CA CYS A 4 -1.65 5.84 -18.08
C CYS A 4 -0.46 5.57 -18.99
N VAL A 5 -0.65 4.67 -19.94
CA VAL A 5 0.17 4.66 -21.17
C VAL A 5 -0.28 5.89 -21.94
N GLY A 6 0.31 7.05 -21.65
CA GLY A 6 -0.08 8.34 -22.24
C GLY A 6 0.11 9.49 -21.24
N THR A 7 0.09 10.71 -21.72
CA THR A 7 0.19 11.90 -20.87
C THR A 7 -1.14 12.15 -20.18
N LEU A 8 -1.21 11.93 -18.85
CA LEU A 8 -2.35 12.36 -18.05
C LEU A 8 -2.34 13.89 -17.97
N THR A 9 -3.29 14.54 -18.61
CA THR A 9 -3.35 16.00 -18.68
C THR A 9 -4.03 16.61 -17.46
N ARG A 10 -4.96 15.88 -16.79
CA ARG A 10 -5.70 16.42 -15.65
C ARG A 10 -6.26 15.31 -14.73
N LEU A 11 -5.86 15.34 -13.45
CA LEU A 11 -6.51 14.60 -12.39
C LEU A 11 -7.23 15.57 -11.45
N VAL A 12 -8.49 15.35 -11.22
CA VAL A 12 -9.34 16.14 -10.31
C VAL A 12 -9.60 15.34 -9.05
N ARG A 13 -9.37 15.94 -7.90
CA ARG A 13 -9.73 15.33 -6.63
C ARG A 13 -11.22 15.51 -6.38
N ALA A 14 -11.96 14.43 -6.12
CA ALA A 14 -13.35 14.51 -5.72
C ALA A 14 -13.49 15.37 -4.43
N SER A 15 -14.62 16.05 -4.29
CA SER A 15 -14.87 16.85 -3.09
C SER A 15 -14.81 15.98 -1.84
N GLY A 16 -14.01 16.40 -0.86
CA GLY A 16 -13.82 15.63 0.38
C GLY A 16 -12.92 14.38 0.27
N ALA A 17 -12.43 14.02 -0.92
CA ALA A 17 -11.55 12.87 -1.08
C ALA A 17 -10.27 13.02 -0.22
N PRO A 18 -9.89 12.00 0.56
CA PRO A 18 -8.73 12.08 1.43
C PRO A 18 -7.42 12.15 0.62
N ILE A 19 -6.48 12.90 1.16
CA ILE A 19 -5.07 12.86 0.77
C ILE A 19 -4.37 12.03 1.83
N ILE A 20 -3.66 10.98 1.40
CA ILE A 20 -2.86 10.11 2.24
C ILE A 20 -1.40 10.37 1.93
N ALA A 21 -0.64 10.82 2.90
CA ALA A 21 0.79 10.94 2.75
C ALA A 21 1.45 9.57 3.01
N VAL A 22 2.40 9.21 2.14
CA VAL A 22 3.18 7.98 2.23
C VAL A 22 4.58 8.35 2.67
N VAL A 23 5.01 7.81 3.81
CA VAL A 23 6.32 8.08 4.41
C VAL A 23 7.08 6.78 4.65
N PRO A 24 8.42 6.80 4.66
CA PRO A 24 9.22 5.62 4.99
C PRO A 24 8.90 5.11 6.40
N ALA A 25 8.97 3.80 6.55
CA ALA A 25 8.83 3.10 7.83
C ALA A 25 9.80 1.92 7.90
N THR A 26 9.85 1.23 9.03
CA THR A 26 10.71 0.08 9.28
C THR A 26 9.93 -1.09 9.88
N LEU A 27 10.55 -2.27 9.92
CA LEU A 27 9.97 -3.42 10.61
C LEU A 27 9.67 -3.13 12.09
N ALA A 28 10.48 -2.29 12.75
CA ALA A 28 10.27 -1.89 14.13
C ALA A 28 8.96 -1.12 14.36
N ASP A 29 8.40 -0.55 13.30
CA ASP A 29 7.11 0.14 13.33
C ASP A 29 5.91 -0.82 13.28
N ILE A 30 6.13 -2.06 12.87
CA ILE A 30 5.10 -3.11 12.83
C ILE A 30 4.99 -3.74 14.22
N LYS A 31 3.90 -3.48 14.91
CA LYS A 31 3.59 -4.03 16.23
C LYS A 31 2.52 -5.10 16.12
N GLU A 32 2.37 -5.91 17.17
CA GLU A 32 1.20 -6.79 17.29
C GLU A 32 -0.09 -5.99 17.12
N GLY A 33 -1.02 -6.50 16.32
CA GLY A 33 -2.28 -5.85 16.02
C GLY A 33 -2.19 -4.69 15.03
N SER A 34 -1.00 -4.32 14.52
CA SER A 34 -0.89 -3.33 13.44
C SER A 34 -1.71 -3.78 12.22
N PHE A 35 -2.49 -2.89 11.63
CA PHE A 35 -3.14 -3.20 10.36
C PHE A 35 -2.18 -2.88 9.21
N VAL A 36 -1.82 -3.92 8.45
CA VAL A 36 -0.83 -3.84 7.39
C VAL A 36 -1.37 -4.35 6.07
N GLY A 37 -0.78 -3.92 4.99
CA GLY A 37 -0.97 -4.49 3.67
C GLY A 37 0.37 -4.88 3.07
N SER A 38 0.38 -5.93 2.26
CA SER A 38 1.57 -6.31 1.51
C SER A 38 1.21 -6.75 0.11
N ALA A 39 1.86 -6.14 -0.87
CA ALA A 39 1.98 -6.73 -2.20
C ALA A 39 3.10 -7.77 -2.12
N ALA A 40 2.82 -9.01 -2.54
CA ALA A 40 3.77 -10.10 -2.37
C ALA A 40 3.64 -11.14 -3.48
N ARG A 41 4.67 -11.95 -3.67
CA ARG A 41 4.65 -13.11 -4.57
C ARG A 41 4.49 -14.41 -3.77
N PRO A 42 3.52 -15.26 -4.12
CA PRO A 42 3.39 -16.59 -3.53
C PRO A 42 4.68 -17.41 -3.69
N GLN A 43 5.04 -18.17 -2.67
CA GLN A 43 6.17 -19.08 -2.66
C GLN A 43 5.68 -20.53 -2.60
N GLU A 44 6.54 -21.48 -2.98
CA GLU A 44 6.23 -22.92 -2.97
C GLU A 44 5.92 -23.44 -1.57
N ASP A 45 6.49 -22.83 -0.53
CA ASP A 45 6.25 -23.14 0.88
C ASP A 45 4.98 -22.50 1.46
N CYS A 46 4.09 -22.01 0.62
CA CYS A 46 2.85 -21.29 0.97
C CYS A 46 3.07 -19.95 1.68
N THR A 47 4.30 -19.49 1.84
CA THR A 47 4.57 -18.12 2.31
C THR A 47 4.39 -17.12 1.16
N GLN A 48 4.39 -15.84 1.50
CA GLN A 48 4.32 -14.74 0.56
C GLN A 48 5.62 -13.93 0.67
N LEU A 49 6.36 -13.73 -0.42
CA LEU A 49 7.55 -12.89 -0.45
C LEU A 49 7.14 -11.44 -0.74
N ALA A 50 7.32 -10.57 0.24
CA ALA A 50 6.91 -9.18 0.13
C ALA A 50 7.67 -8.43 -0.97
N LEU A 51 6.94 -7.70 -1.79
CA LEU A 51 7.47 -6.68 -2.70
C LEU A 51 7.44 -5.30 -2.03
N GLU A 52 6.47 -5.09 -1.15
CA GLU A 52 6.29 -3.89 -0.33
C GLU A 52 5.41 -4.24 0.87
N VAL A 53 5.63 -3.55 1.98
CA VAL A 53 4.72 -3.56 3.14
C VAL A 53 4.30 -2.13 3.45
N HIS A 54 3.00 -1.91 3.65
CA HIS A 54 2.48 -0.62 4.11
C HIS A 54 1.70 -0.78 5.40
N ILE A 55 1.94 0.15 6.33
CA ILE A 55 1.29 0.21 7.63
C ILE A 55 0.17 1.23 7.54
N PHE A 56 -1.04 0.81 7.82
CA PHE A 56 -2.19 1.70 7.84
C PHE A 56 -2.33 2.40 9.20
N PRO A 57 -2.74 3.68 9.23
CA PRO A 57 -3.17 4.31 10.46
C PRO A 57 -4.49 3.69 10.95
N GLU A 58 -4.78 3.83 12.23
CA GLU A 58 -5.94 3.15 12.86
C GLU A 58 -7.28 3.54 12.22
N GLU A 59 -7.43 4.76 11.77
CA GLU A 59 -8.63 5.23 11.06
C GLU A 59 -8.87 4.57 9.70
N MET A 60 -7.86 3.89 9.17
CA MET A 60 -7.93 3.12 7.92
C MET A 60 -7.98 1.61 8.16
N ARG A 61 -8.09 1.14 9.41
CA ARG A 61 -8.23 -0.28 9.73
C ARG A 61 -9.41 -0.89 8.98
N GLY A 62 -9.23 -2.10 8.44
CA GLY A 62 -10.22 -2.79 7.63
C GLY A 62 -10.19 -2.43 6.14
N THR A 63 -9.42 -1.41 5.73
CA THR A 63 -9.33 -1.02 4.32
C THR A 63 -8.85 -2.18 3.45
N GLY A 64 -9.76 -2.67 2.56
CA GLY A 64 -9.46 -3.75 1.63
C GLY A 64 -8.97 -5.04 2.31
N GLU A 65 -9.46 -5.33 3.53
CA GLU A 65 -9.09 -6.54 4.27
C GLU A 65 -9.31 -7.80 3.43
N GLY A 66 -8.37 -8.73 3.52
CA GLY A 66 -8.42 -10.00 2.79
C GLY A 66 -7.17 -10.30 1.98
N HIS A 67 -7.23 -11.39 1.24
CA HIS A 67 -6.18 -11.86 0.34
C HIS A 67 -6.74 -11.99 -1.08
N ARG A 68 -6.08 -11.35 -2.07
CA ARG A 68 -6.57 -11.27 -3.44
C ARG A 68 -5.45 -11.10 -4.46
N PRO A 69 -5.66 -11.39 -5.76
CA PRO A 69 -4.72 -11.04 -6.81
C PRO A 69 -4.41 -9.54 -6.82
N TYR A 70 -3.16 -9.20 -7.11
CA TYR A 70 -2.69 -7.81 -7.21
C TYR A 70 -2.41 -7.46 -8.66
N ALA A 71 -3.41 -6.91 -9.35
CA ALA A 71 -3.39 -6.64 -10.78
C ALA A 71 -2.21 -5.78 -11.29
N PRO A 72 -1.67 -4.79 -10.52
CA PRO A 72 -0.54 -4.01 -10.99
C PRO A 72 0.75 -4.80 -11.22
N VAL A 73 0.91 -5.96 -10.56
CA VAL A 73 2.09 -6.81 -10.70
C VAL A 73 1.66 -8.23 -11.04
N PRO A 74 2.09 -8.78 -12.20
CA PRO A 74 1.75 -10.15 -12.59
C PRO A 74 2.16 -11.16 -11.52
N GLN A 75 1.29 -12.15 -11.27
CA GLN A 75 1.49 -13.23 -10.30
C GLN A 75 1.69 -12.77 -8.84
N ALA A 76 1.39 -11.50 -8.55
CA ALA A 76 1.41 -10.99 -7.19
C ALA A 76 0.03 -11.01 -6.55
N THR A 77 0.03 -11.02 -5.23
CA THR A 77 -1.17 -10.93 -4.39
C THR A 77 -1.07 -9.72 -3.47
N MET A 78 -2.21 -9.24 -3.03
CA MET A 78 -2.34 -8.22 -1.99
C MET A 78 -3.00 -8.85 -0.78
N THR A 79 -2.35 -8.78 0.37
CA THR A 79 -2.90 -9.22 1.65
C THR A 79 -2.99 -8.04 2.59
N ASN A 80 -4.19 -7.74 3.06
CA ASN A 80 -4.42 -6.71 4.08
C ASN A 80 -5.05 -7.34 5.31
N GLY A 81 -4.55 -7.03 6.49
CA GLY A 81 -5.06 -7.58 7.74
C GLY A 81 -4.27 -7.11 8.96
N ALA A 82 -4.64 -7.63 10.12
CA ALA A 82 -3.95 -7.32 11.36
C ALA A 82 -2.76 -8.28 11.58
N THR A 83 -1.65 -7.77 12.08
CA THR A 83 -0.51 -8.63 12.44
C THR A 83 -0.80 -9.42 13.71
N SER A 84 -0.40 -10.70 13.70
CA SER A 84 -0.38 -11.57 14.88
C SER A 84 1.04 -11.71 15.39
N GLY A 85 1.31 -11.10 16.52
CA GLY A 85 2.65 -11.06 17.12
C GLY A 85 3.61 -10.05 16.43
N ALA A 86 4.82 -10.00 16.95
CA ALA A 86 5.91 -9.21 16.38
C ALA A 86 6.55 -9.92 15.17
N PRO A 87 7.22 -9.18 14.28
CA PRO A 87 7.99 -9.79 13.20
C PRO A 87 9.06 -10.76 13.74
N VAL A 88 9.17 -11.93 13.13
CA VAL A 88 10.14 -12.98 13.51
C VAL A 88 11.28 -12.99 12.50
N SER A 89 12.51 -12.79 12.97
CA SER A 89 13.69 -12.81 12.11
C SER A 89 13.97 -14.20 11.53
N GLY A 90 14.35 -14.25 10.26
CA GLY A 90 14.66 -15.47 9.54
C GLY A 90 15.77 -15.25 8.50
N VAL A 91 16.24 -16.33 7.87
CA VAL A 91 17.35 -16.31 6.91
C VAL A 91 17.06 -15.47 5.67
N ARG A 92 15.83 -15.48 5.19
CA ARG A 92 15.40 -14.75 3.98
C ARG A 92 14.80 -13.35 4.29
N GLY A 93 14.83 -12.93 5.54
CA GLY A 93 14.19 -11.70 6.02
C GLY A 93 13.32 -11.99 7.23
N SER A 94 12.56 -10.99 7.66
CA SER A 94 11.65 -11.16 8.79
C SER A 94 10.28 -11.62 8.32
N THR A 95 9.65 -12.52 9.06
CA THR A 95 8.29 -13.00 8.77
C THR A 95 7.29 -12.28 9.64
N ILE A 96 6.25 -11.74 9.02
CA ILE A 96 5.05 -11.24 9.69
C ILE A 96 3.87 -12.19 9.39
N THR A 97 3.06 -12.47 10.40
CA THR A 97 1.79 -13.19 10.22
C THR A 97 0.66 -12.18 10.14
N VAL A 98 -0.10 -12.21 9.07
CA VAL A 98 -1.21 -11.30 8.82
C VAL A 98 -2.51 -12.08 8.84
N LEU A 99 -3.38 -11.72 9.79
CA LEU A 99 -4.71 -12.28 9.96
C LEU A 99 -5.74 -11.41 9.23
N TYR A 100 -6.66 -12.03 8.56
CA TYR A 100 -7.82 -11.39 7.92
C TYR A 100 -9.05 -12.28 8.09
N LYS A 101 -10.22 -11.77 7.76
CA LYS A 101 -11.52 -12.43 8.01
C LYS A 101 -11.57 -13.93 7.65
N ASP A 102 -10.95 -14.30 6.53
CA ASP A 102 -11.08 -15.65 5.96
C ASP A 102 -9.81 -16.51 6.13
N GLY A 103 -8.84 -16.05 6.94
CA GLY A 103 -7.62 -16.82 7.18
C GLY A 103 -6.40 -15.98 7.57
N GLU A 104 -5.23 -16.58 7.33
CA GLU A 104 -3.95 -15.94 7.61
C GLU A 104 -2.96 -16.13 6.46
N LYS A 105 -1.97 -15.25 6.38
CA LYS A 105 -0.78 -15.40 5.52
C LYS A 105 0.49 -15.07 6.29
N LYS A 106 1.50 -15.91 6.08
CA LYS A 106 2.88 -15.61 6.50
C LYS A 106 3.59 -14.88 5.38
N ILE A 107 4.04 -13.67 5.66
CA ILE A 107 4.69 -12.79 4.70
C ILE A 107 6.15 -12.63 5.11
N VAL A 108 7.04 -13.10 4.26
CA VAL A 108 8.48 -12.91 4.40
C VAL A 108 8.83 -11.55 3.83
N VAL A 109 9.39 -10.68 4.65
CA VAL A 109 9.81 -9.31 4.28
C VAL A 109 11.32 -9.32 4.13
N PRO A 110 11.84 -9.32 2.89
CA PRO A 110 13.28 -9.24 2.65
C PRO A 110 13.86 -7.92 3.17
N PRO A 111 15.16 -7.86 3.48
CA PRO A 111 15.79 -6.64 4.00
C PRO A 111 15.71 -5.42 3.07
N ASP A 112 15.58 -5.65 1.77
CA ASP A 112 15.48 -4.65 0.71
C ASP A 112 14.04 -4.30 0.32
N ALA A 113 13.04 -5.00 0.87
CA ALA A 113 11.64 -4.67 0.62
C ALA A 113 11.28 -3.32 1.28
N PRO A 114 10.73 -2.37 0.53
CA PRO A 114 10.30 -1.10 1.10
C PRO A 114 9.17 -1.30 2.09
N ILE A 115 9.30 -0.64 3.24
CA ILE A 115 8.24 -0.54 4.24
C ILE A 115 7.84 0.93 4.32
N VAL A 116 6.56 1.20 4.15
CA VAL A 116 6.01 2.55 4.19
C VAL A 116 4.86 2.63 5.18
N ARG A 117 4.56 3.83 5.63
CA ARG A 117 3.41 4.13 6.48
C ARG A 117 2.51 5.14 5.81
N PHE A 118 1.22 4.89 5.89
CA PHE A 118 0.20 5.85 5.51
C PHE A 118 -0.12 6.74 6.70
N ILE A 119 -0.14 8.04 6.46
CA ILE A 119 -0.55 9.05 7.44
C ILE A 119 -1.51 10.03 6.78
N ARG A 120 -2.25 10.77 7.57
CA ARG A 120 -3.10 11.82 7.04
C ARG A 120 -2.24 12.86 6.33
N GLY A 121 -2.54 13.10 5.06
CA GLY A 121 -1.94 14.16 4.26
C GLY A 121 -2.86 15.36 4.12
N ASP A 122 -2.35 16.42 3.53
CA ASP A 122 -3.10 17.63 3.21
C ASP A 122 -2.71 18.18 1.83
N GLN A 123 -3.32 19.30 1.46
CA GLN A 123 -3.11 19.89 0.14
C GLN A 123 -1.67 20.35 -0.11
N THR A 124 -0.88 20.61 0.92
CA THR A 124 0.52 21.03 0.79
C THR A 124 1.44 19.88 0.35
N ASP A 125 0.99 18.62 0.54
CA ASP A 125 1.68 17.45 0.03
C ASP A 125 1.61 17.37 -1.52
N LEU A 126 0.57 17.95 -2.13
CA LEU A 126 0.34 17.97 -3.57
C LEU A 126 1.10 19.14 -4.23
N LYS A 127 2.41 19.14 -4.15
CA LYS A 127 3.29 20.13 -4.75
C LYS A 127 3.87 19.66 -6.09
N VAL A 128 4.36 20.61 -6.88
CA VAL A 128 5.04 20.29 -8.15
C VAL A 128 6.22 19.35 -7.89
N GLY A 129 6.30 18.27 -8.67
CA GLY A 129 7.31 17.22 -8.53
C GLY A 129 6.96 16.13 -7.52
N ALA A 130 5.83 16.22 -6.80
CA ALA A 130 5.40 15.12 -5.92
C ALA A 130 4.95 13.90 -6.74
N HIS A 131 5.38 12.72 -6.30
CA HIS A 131 4.89 11.44 -6.84
C HIS A 131 3.60 11.06 -6.13
N PHE A 132 2.62 10.61 -6.89
CA PHE A 132 1.34 10.19 -6.32
C PHE A 132 0.75 8.99 -7.05
N THR A 133 -0.13 8.26 -6.36
CA THR A 133 -0.97 7.21 -6.94
C THR A 133 -2.42 7.43 -6.55
N SER A 134 -3.33 6.95 -7.41
CA SER A 134 -4.75 6.84 -7.09
C SER A 134 -5.26 5.48 -7.53
N SER A 135 -5.84 4.71 -6.63
CA SER A 135 -6.37 3.38 -6.92
C SER A 135 -7.79 3.40 -7.50
N ALA A 136 -8.45 4.55 -7.50
CA ALA A 136 -9.86 4.69 -7.87
C ALA A 136 -10.10 6.00 -8.64
N ALA A 137 -9.38 6.18 -9.74
CA ALA A 137 -9.62 7.30 -10.64
C ALA A 137 -10.64 6.91 -11.71
N VAL A 138 -11.70 7.71 -11.84
CA VAL A 138 -12.79 7.49 -12.80
C VAL A 138 -12.68 8.52 -13.94
N PRO A 139 -12.72 8.07 -15.21
CA PRO A 139 -12.70 8.99 -16.33
C PRO A 139 -13.98 9.85 -16.37
N LYS A 140 -13.83 11.12 -16.70
CA LYS A 140 -14.92 12.10 -16.89
C LYS A 140 -15.10 12.41 -18.36
N THR A 141 -16.26 12.94 -18.71
CA THR A 141 -16.63 13.31 -20.08
C THR A 141 -15.78 14.43 -20.67
N ASP A 142 -15.13 15.25 -19.82
CA ASP A 142 -14.22 16.33 -20.21
C ASP A 142 -12.78 15.87 -20.43
N GLY A 143 -12.54 14.56 -20.44
CA GLY A 143 -11.20 13.97 -20.61
C GLY A 143 -10.33 14.00 -19.35
N SER A 144 -10.83 14.53 -18.24
CA SER A 144 -10.16 14.44 -16.93
C SER A 144 -10.45 13.12 -16.23
N TYR A 145 -9.72 12.85 -15.15
CA TYR A 145 -10.00 11.74 -14.23
C TYR A 145 -10.35 12.30 -12.86
N GLU A 146 -11.34 11.73 -12.21
CA GLU A 146 -11.70 12.08 -10.84
C GLU A 146 -11.21 11.00 -9.86
N ALA A 147 -10.41 11.41 -8.88
CA ALA A 147 -9.87 10.53 -7.86
C ALA A 147 -10.65 10.64 -6.56
N SER A 148 -11.12 9.53 -6.03
CA SER A 148 -11.76 9.43 -4.72
C SER A 148 -10.76 9.35 -3.56
N ARG A 149 -9.48 9.11 -3.83
CA ARG A 149 -8.36 9.13 -2.88
C ARG A 149 -7.05 9.37 -3.64
N ILE A 150 -6.16 10.13 -3.03
CA ILE A 150 -4.81 10.35 -3.55
C ILE A 150 -3.81 9.94 -2.47
N ASN A 151 -2.88 9.04 -2.83
CA ASN A 151 -1.73 8.72 -2.01
C ASN A 151 -0.53 9.48 -2.58
N VAL A 152 0.14 10.28 -1.77
CA VAL A 152 1.28 11.11 -2.20
C VAL A 152 2.52 10.78 -1.38
N GLY A 153 3.63 10.54 -2.06
CA GLY A 153 4.91 10.29 -1.40
C GLY A 153 5.52 11.58 -0.89
N ARG A 154 5.95 11.61 0.36
CA ARG A 154 6.75 12.70 0.92
C ARG A 154 8.22 12.51 0.58
N ASP A 155 8.95 13.62 0.51
CA ASP A 155 10.42 13.68 0.35
C ASP A 155 10.95 12.85 -0.83
N GLY A 156 10.21 12.87 -1.95
CA GLY A 156 10.60 12.17 -3.18
C GLY A 156 10.26 10.67 -3.21
N LEU A 157 9.59 10.14 -2.20
CA LEU A 157 9.13 8.75 -2.19
C LEU A 157 8.12 8.54 -3.32
N VAL A 158 8.28 7.43 -4.05
CA VAL A 158 7.34 7.00 -5.10
C VAL A 158 6.38 5.99 -4.50
N PRO A 159 5.09 6.34 -4.27
CA PRO A 159 4.10 5.39 -3.77
C PRO A 159 3.88 4.26 -4.78
N GLN A 160 3.72 3.04 -4.28
CA GLN A 160 3.44 1.85 -5.09
C GLN A 160 1.92 1.59 -5.22
#